data_09844d78a7b782ab7456ef637f99d81e
#
_entry.id   09844d78a7b782ab7456ef637f99d81e
#
_cell.length_a   1.000
_cell.length_b   1.000
_cell.length_c   1.000
_cell.angle_alpha   90.00
_cell.angle_beta   90.00
_cell.angle_gamma   90.00
#
_symmetry.space_group_name_H-M   'P 1'
#
loop_
_entity.id
_entity.type
_entity.pdbx_description
1 polymer ?
#
loop_
_entity_poly.entity_id
_entity_poly.type
_entity_poly.pdbx_seq_one_letter_code
_entity_poly.pdbx_strand_id
1 'polypeptide(L)'
;MGKEKNTSESKPVAKENKEIVLHLATKIIEPALQTALAEAKEEGTPQEVLSALANCYVGLLVDLVGRKGASALLQNHAYHVLQREEETLTN
;
A
#
# COMPACT_ATOMS: atom_id res chain seq x y z
N MET A 1 -19.82 -14.59 -20.89
CA MET A 1 -19.72 -14.39 -20.56
C MET A 1 -19.13 -14.10 -20.09
N GLY A 2 -18.95 -14.20 -20.10
CA GLY A 2 -18.44 -13.83 -19.55
C GLY A 2 -17.80 -13.45 -19.23
N LYS A 3 -17.79 -13.57 -19.38
CA LYS A 3 -17.40 -13.16 -19.00
C LYS A 3 -17.10 -12.62 -18.39
N GLU A 4 -17.23 -12.69 -18.19
CA GLU A 4 -17.19 -12.20 -17.53
C GLU A 4 -16.56 -11.89 -16.95
N LYS A 5 -16.27 -12.15 -17.11
CA LYS A 5 -15.79 -11.94 -16.53
C LYS A 5 -15.17 -11.20 -16.31
N ASN A 6 -14.97 -11.10 -16.82
CA ASN A 6 -14.44 -10.44 -16.69
C ASN A 6 -14.30 -9.67 -16.20
N THR A 7 -14.68 -9.49 -16.03
CA THR A 7 -14.74 -8.80 -15.52
C THR A 7 -14.40 -8.57 -14.50
N SER A 8 -14.34 -9.11 -14.07
CA SER A 8 -14.06 -9.08 -12.95
C SER A 8 -13.10 -8.43 -12.70
N GLU A 9 -12.55 -8.47 -13.25
CA GLU A 9 -11.67 -7.91 -13.10
C GLU A 9 -11.79 -6.67 -12.97
N SER A 10 -12.28 -6.20 -13.40
CA SER A 10 -12.35 -4.96 -13.30
C SER A 10 -12.88 -4.55 -12.18
N LYS A 11 -13.36 -5.21 -11.59
CA LYS A 11 -13.80 -4.86 -10.51
C LYS A 11 -12.98 -4.39 -9.63
N PRO A 12 -11.89 -4.54 -9.60
CA PRO A 12 -11.06 -4.07 -8.60
C PRO A 12 -11.08 -2.65 -8.47
N VAL A 13 -11.28 -1.99 -9.47
CA VAL A 13 -11.31 -0.61 -9.27
C VAL A 13 -12.54 -0.20 -8.66
N ALA A 14 -13.38 -1.11 -8.41
CA ALA A 14 -14.61 -0.80 -7.76
C ALA A 14 -14.37 -0.45 -6.34
N LYS A 15 -15.38 -0.23 -5.60
CA LYS A 15 -15.26 0.12 -4.24
C LYS A 15 -14.62 -0.93 -3.45
N GLU A 16 -13.71 -0.55 -2.60
CA GLU A 16 -13.12 -1.48 -1.68
C GLU A 16 -14.05 -1.69 -0.51
N ASN A 17 -13.98 -2.84 0.06
CA ASN A 17 -14.68 -3.15 1.28
C ASN A 17 -13.76 -2.76 2.43
N LYS A 18 -14.12 -1.73 3.16
CA LYS A 18 -13.25 -1.20 4.20
C LYS A 18 -12.96 -2.18 5.30
N GLU A 19 -13.91 -3.05 5.60
CA GLU A 19 -13.68 -4.03 6.65
C GLU A 19 -12.64 -5.04 6.23
N ILE A 20 -12.66 -5.44 4.96
CA ILE A 20 -11.67 -6.37 4.46
C ILE A 20 -10.31 -5.70 4.41
N VAL A 21 -10.26 -4.46 3.97
CA VAL A 21 -8.99 -3.73 3.95
C VAL A 21 -8.41 -3.65 5.35
N LEU A 22 -9.23 -3.30 6.33
CA LEU A 22 -8.76 -3.20 7.70
C LEU A 22 -8.27 -4.55 8.21
N HIS A 23 -8.99 -5.61 7.90
CA HIS A 23 -8.59 -6.95 8.32
C HIS A 23 -7.23 -7.33 7.73
N LEU A 24 -7.07 -7.13 6.43
CA LEU A 24 -5.82 -7.45 5.78
C LEU A 24 -4.67 -6.66 6.35
N ALA A 25 -4.91 -5.37 6.58
CA ALA A 25 -3.87 -4.50 7.09
C ALA A 25 -3.45 -4.88 8.49
N THR A 26 -4.41 -5.07 9.39
CA THR A 26 -4.07 -5.26 10.79
C THR A 26 -3.70 -6.68 11.14
N LYS A 27 -4.26 -7.66 10.44
CA LYS A 27 -4.04 -9.06 10.81
C LYS A 27 -2.96 -9.74 9.98
N ILE A 28 -2.69 -9.21 8.80
CA ILE A 28 -1.75 -9.89 7.91
C ILE A 28 -0.57 -9.00 7.57
N ILE A 29 -0.84 -7.82 7.02
CA ILE A 29 0.25 -7.03 6.45
C ILE A 29 1.04 -6.30 7.53
N GLU A 30 0.37 -5.63 8.45
CA GLU A 30 1.10 -4.88 9.46
C GLU A 30 2.00 -5.76 10.31
N PRO A 31 1.53 -6.93 10.82
CA PRO A 31 2.44 -7.76 11.59
C PRO A 31 3.65 -8.22 10.80
N ALA A 32 3.45 -8.54 9.52
CA ALA A 32 4.56 -8.96 8.67
C ALA A 32 5.53 -7.81 8.44
N LEU A 33 5.01 -6.60 8.24
CA LEU A 33 5.86 -5.44 8.06
C LEU A 33 6.64 -5.14 9.33
N GLN A 34 6.00 -5.24 10.49
CA GLN A 34 6.70 -4.97 11.75
C GLN A 34 7.87 -5.93 11.92
N THR A 35 7.66 -7.20 11.62
CA THR A 35 8.73 -8.17 11.73
C THR A 35 9.86 -7.85 10.76
N ALA A 36 9.49 -7.55 9.52
CA ALA A 36 10.49 -7.25 8.49
C ALA A 36 11.27 -5.99 8.84
N LEU A 37 10.58 -4.97 9.34
CA LEU A 37 11.25 -3.73 9.68
C LEU A 37 12.19 -3.90 10.87
N ALA A 38 11.79 -4.70 11.85
CA ALA A 38 12.67 -4.96 12.99
C ALA A 38 13.95 -5.61 12.53
N GLU A 39 13.84 -6.56 11.61
CA GLU A 39 15.01 -7.22 11.09
C GLU A 39 15.87 -6.28 10.25
N ALA A 40 15.23 -5.46 9.44
CA ALA A 40 15.96 -4.53 8.58
C ALA A 40 16.72 -3.50 9.41
N LYS A 41 16.16 -3.08 10.53
CA LYS A 41 16.80 -2.09 11.37
C LYS A 41 18.11 -2.57 11.96
N GLU A 42 18.26 -3.87 12.05
CA GLU A 42 19.51 -4.42 12.57
C GLU A 42 20.61 -4.40 11.52
N GLU A 43 20.27 -4.22 10.25
CA GLU A 43 21.26 -4.28 9.20
C GLU A 43 21.47 -2.96 8.49
N GLY A 44 20.57 -2.00 8.64
CA GLY A 44 20.69 -0.74 7.95
C GLY A 44 20.28 0.43 8.80
N THR A 45 20.63 1.61 8.34
CA THR A 45 20.21 2.83 9.00
C THR A 45 18.73 3.08 8.75
N PRO A 46 18.10 3.92 9.56
CA PRO A 46 16.69 4.22 9.32
C PRO A 46 16.40 4.72 7.91
N GLN A 47 17.31 5.53 7.35
CA GLN A 47 17.12 6.04 6.01
C GLN A 47 17.16 4.91 4.99
N GLU A 48 18.08 3.98 5.18
CA GLU A 48 18.19 2.85 4.27
C GLU A 48 16.97 1.95 4.37
N VAL A 49 16.45 1.75 5.56
CA VAL A 49 15.25 0.94 5.75
C VAL A 49 14.07 1.58 5.03
N LEU A 50 13.92 2.90 5.17
CA LEU A 50 12.82 3.60 4.49
C LEU A 50 12.94 3.51 2.98
N SER A 51 14.16 3.68 2.47
CA SER A 51 14.34 3.59 1.02
C SER A 51 14.03 2.20 0.51
N ALA A 52 14.46 1.18 1.25
CA ALA A 52 14.20 -0.19 0.84
C ALA A 52 12.69 -0.48 0.86
N LEU A 53 12.01 -0.02 1.90
CA LEU A 53 10.57 -0.24 2.00
C LEU A 53 9.85 0.42 0.84
N ALA A 54 10.21 1.66 0.55
CA ALA A 54 9.57 2.39 -0.54
C ALA A 54 9.81 1.70 -1.88
N ASN A 55 11.04 1.25 -2.10
CA ASN A 55 11.37 0.58 -3.35
C ASN A 55 10.57 -0.71 -3.52
N CYS A 56 10.42 -1.46 -2.44
CA CYS A 56 9.65 -2.69 -2.50
C CYS A 56 8.18 -2.41 -2.80
N TYR A 57 7.63 -1.41 -2.13
CA TYR A 57 6.23 -1.08 -2.36
C TYR A 57 5.99 -0.61 -3.78
N VAL A 58 6.85 0.28 -4.26
CA VAL A 58 6.72 0.78 -5.64
C VAL A 58 6.85 -0.36 -6.63
N GLY A 59 7.81 -1.25 -6.40
CA GLY A 59 7.99 -2.38 -7.28
C GLY A 59 6.76 -3.25 -7.36
N LEU A 60 6.15 -3.52 -6.20
CA LEU A 60 4.94 -4.31 -6.17
C LEU A 60 3.79 -3.62 -6.91
N LEU A 61 3.67 -2.31 -6.72
CA LEU A 61 2.62 -1.58 -7.41
C LEU A 61 2.79 -1.66 -8.93
N VAL A 62 4.02 -1.46 -9.40
CA VAL A 62 4.28 -1.51 -10.82
C VAL A 62 3.95 -2.89 -11.38
N ASP A 63 4.32 -3.93 -10.64
CA ASP A 63 4.01 -5.29 -11.09
C ASP A 63 2.51 -5.55 -11.16
N LEU A 64 1.77 -4.98 -10.22
CA LEU A 64 0.34 -5.27 -10.14
C LEU A 64 -0.51 -4.39 -11.04
N VAL A 65 -0.19 -3.13 -11.16
CA VAL A 65 -1.04 -2.19 -11.88
C VAL A 65 -0.33 -1.41 -12.98
N GLY A 66 0.94 -1.69 -13.23
CA GLY A 66 1.67 -0.98 -14.27
C GLY A 66 2.17 0.37 -13.79
N ARG A 67 3.03 0.98 -14.60
CA ARG A 67 3.67 2.23 -14.18
C ARG A 67 2.69 3.37 -14.01
N LYS A 68 1.75 3.52 -14.92
CA LYS A 68 0.78 4.60 -14.82
C LYS A 68 -0.14 4.40 -13.63
N GLY A 69 -0.59 3.17 -13.42
CA GLY A 69 -1.44 2.87 -12.28
C GLY A 69 -0.71 3.09 -10.98
N ALA A 70 0.55 2.68 -10.93
CA ALA A 70 1.35 2.86 -9.72
C ALA A 70 1.53 4.34 -9.42
N SER A 71 1.80 5.14 -10.45
CA SER A 71 1.97 6.57 -10.26
C SER A 71 0.70 7.21 -9.71
N ALA A 72 -0.45 6.84 -10.26
CA ALA A 72 -1.72 7.38 -9.79
C ALA A 72 -1.99 6.99 -8.35
N LEU A 73 -1.72 5.74 -8.00
CA LEU A 73 -1.92 5.29 -6.62
C LEU A 73 -1.01 6.02 -5.65
N LEU A 74 0.24 6.21 -6.04
CA LEU A 74 1.18 6.88 -5.16
C LEU A 74 0.80 8.34 -4.94
N GLN A 75 0.33 9.00 -5.98
CA GLN A 75 -0.12 10.37 -5.84
C GLN A 75 -1.33 10.45 -4.91
N ASN A 76 -2.23 9.50 -5.04
CA ASN A 76 -3.39 9.45 -4.18
C ASN A 76 -2.99 9.19 -2.74
N HIS A 77 -2.05 8.28 -2.53
CA HIS A 77 -1.55 7.99 -1.19
C HIS A 77 -0.91 9.23 -0.58
N ALA A 78 -0.13 9.96 -1.37
CA ALA A 78 0.53 11.16 -0.86
C ALA A 78 -0.51 12.17 -0.38
N TYR A 79 -1.57 12.33 -1.13
CA TYR A 79 -2.62 13.25 -0.74
C TYR A 79 -3.25 12.81 0.57
N HIS A 80 -3.54 11.54 0.71
CA HIS A 80 -4.17 11.03 1.92
C HIS A 80 -3.25 11.13 3.14
N VAL A 81 -1.95 10.98 2.92
CA VAL A 81 -1.01 11.14 4.02
C VAL A 81 -1.07 12.56 4.57
N LEU A 82 -1.13 13.54 3.69
CA LEU A 82 -1.22 14.92 4.13
C LEU A 82 -2.48 15.17 4.93
N GLN A 83 -3.59 14.59 4.50
CA GLN A 83 -4.83 14.77 5.24
C GLN A 83 -4.77 14.12 6.61
N ARG A 84 -4.17 12.95 6.71
CA ARG A 84 -4.04 12.29 7.99
C ARG A 84 -3.18 13.08 8.95
N GLU A 85 -2.14 13.69 8.41
CA GLU A 85 -1.26 14.47 9.23
C GLU A 85 -2.00 15.67 9.81
N GLU A 86 -2.82 16.32 9.01
CA GLU A 86 -3.61 17.43 9.49
C GLU A 86 -4.56 16.99 10.60
N GLU A 87 -5.19 15.86 10.42
CA GLU A 87 -6.10 15.35 11.43
C GLU A 87 -5.36 15.07 12.71
N THR A 88 -4.18 14.51 12.60
CA THR A 88 -3.38 14.20 13.77
C THR A 88 -2.99 15.47 14.51
N LEU A 89 -2.61 16.49 13.77
CA LEU A 89 -2.19 17.73 14.39
C LEU A 89 -3.33 18.46 15.08
N THR A 90 -4.53 18.29 14.58
CA THR A 90 -5.65 18.97 15.20
C THR A 90 -6.19 18.25 16.42
N ASN A 91 -5.77 17.05 16.60
CA ASN A 91 -6.15 16.34 17.80
C ASN A 91 -5.27 16.72 18.95
#